data_e3144974a0b5d9490650c6f7fbc88202
#
_entry.id   e3144974a0b5d9490650c6f7fbc88202
#
_cell.length_a   1.000
_cell.length_b   1.000
_cell.length_c   1.000
_cell.angle_alpha   90.00
_cell.angle_beta   90.00
_cell.angle_gamma   90.00
#
_symmetry.space_group_name_H-M   'P 1'
#
loop_
_entity.id
_entity.type
_entity.pdbx_description
1 polymer ?
#
loop_
_entity_poly.entity_id
_entity_poly.type
_entity_poly.pdbx_seq_one_letter_code
_entity_poly.pdbx_strand_id
1 'polypeptide(L)'
;MEMNRQRNSALEDDFYHTTKKVFGPEAAVVTHPTWYPYPDRLESKKNGLDWWVAKRDWAQTDEVTPFAARTALAKKWNSPVWYNQYYDFAHDKNSYQRELWSSVLAGGRINFHPTPSPARNERSGDYLELLRGNLMRGESRVHLLDFISKSPLNSPVAVIFGHPSTMNWAGPYPEDLGMKLVDSLWSMGIPTDVIPTSEIENNSLLVDENGWIHYGKQRYAAVILYNPEFEKTSTAAFFNQASKGKTNLFRIGNWTKDFNGNTLDGNAALPKAMVAGDIKSVMLDVSKIMKKRKIDFQTPASRILEGFGHVSKAPPTKGFCRLIDGTLIQVAGTNDAAGDIIDSKMKVGKYDVIFNAIGVAGVRLDEKGNVQALAAGGLKYFKTGDFVIQLDERVDLALWKNDNGEFEGVIQGLKGEIPSQLLNITKGWIHLTVPAPLGE
;
A
#
# COMPACT_ATOMS: atom_id res chain seq x y z
N MET A 1 -20.35 13.24 16.51
CA MET A 1 -19.50 12.55 15.51
C MET A 1 -19.78 11.05 15.47
N GLU A 2 -19.71 10.32 16.58
CA GLU A 2 -19.94 8.87 16.60
C GLU A 2 -21.27 8.43 15.96
N MET A 3 -22.35 9.11 16.27
CA MET A 3 -23.67 8.84 15.68
C MET A 3 -23.68 9.01 14.15
N ASN A 4 -22.96 10.00 13.63
CA ASN A 4 -22.82 10.17 12.16
C ASN A 4 -21.98 9.04 11.56
N ARG A 5 -20.90 8.63 12.22
CA ARG A 5 -20.08 7.49 11.80
C ARG A 5 -20.91 6.21 11.72
N GLN A 6 -21.69 5.90 12.75
CA GLN A 6 -22.56 4.72 12.77
C GLN A 6 -23.62 4.76 11.67
N ARG A 7 -24.23 5.93 11.44
CA ARG A 7 -25.18 6.11 10.34
C ARG A 7 -24.53 5.89 8.98
N ASN A 8 -23.36 6.48 8.74
CA ASN A 8 -22.64 6.31 7.48
C ASN A 8 -22.23 4.85 7.27
N SER A 9 -21.73 4.18 8.32
CA SER A 9 -21.42 2.76 8.26
C SER A 9 -22.63 1.91 7.87
N ALA A 10 -23.80 2.18 8.46
CA ALA A 10 -25.03 1.45 8.13
C ALA A 10 -25.47 1.67 6.68
N LEU A 11 -25.35 2.90 6.16
CA LEU A 11 -25.65 3.21 4.76
C LEU A 11 -24.71 2.50 3.79
N GLU A 12 -23.39 2.50 4.08
CA GLU A 12 -22.39 1.81 3.27
C GLU A 12 -22.61 0.30 3.27
N ASP A 13 -22.96 -0.28 4.42
CA ASP A 13 -23.28 -1.70 4.55
C ASP A 13 -24.51 -2.08 3.72
N ASP A 14 -25.57 -1.27 3.80
CA ASP A 14 -26.79 -1.50 3.03
C ASP A 14 -26.51 -1.39 1.52
N PHE A 15 -25.78 -0.37 1.10
CA PHE A 15 -25.36 -0.21 -0.28
C PHE A 15 -24.54 -1.40 -0.77
N TYR A 16 -23.55 -1.85 0.00
CA TYR A 16 -22.73 -3.00 -0.34
C TYR A 16 -23.56 -4.26 -0.53
N HIS A 17 -24.40 -4.60 0.45
CA HIS A 17 -25.21 -5.79 0.39
C HIS A 17 -26.28 -5.73 -0.70
N THR A 18 -26.90 -4.58 -0.90
CA THR A 18 -27.89 -4.39 -1.97
C THR A 18 -27.27 -4.53 -3.35
N THR A 19 -26.07 -3.95 -3.57
CA THR A 19 -25.34 -4.09 -4.83
C THR A 19 -24.99 -5.57 -5.10
N LYS A 20 -24.48 -6.29 -4.11
CA LYS A 20 -24.19 -7.72 -4.25
C LYS A 20 -25.43 -8.54 -4.52
N LYS A 21 -26.57 -8.21 -3.90
CA LYS A 21 -27.85 -8.88 -4.11
C LYS A 21 -28.39 -8.66 -5.53
N VAL A 22 -28.24 -7.45 -6.06
CA VAL A 22 -28.81 -7.08 -7.37
C VAL A 22 -27.93 -7.54 -8.52
N PHE A 23 -26.60 -7.35 -8.43
CA PHE A 23 -25.65 -7.58 -9.51
C PHE A 23 -24.84 -8.87 -9.36
N GLY A 24 -25.05 -9.62 -8.29
CA GLY A 24 -24.34 -10.87 -7.98
C GLY A 24 -23.13 -10.69 -7.05
N PRO A 25 -22.67 -11.79 -6.44
CA PRO A 25 -21.59 -11.75 -5.44
C PRO A 25 -20.25 -11.27 -6.02
N GLU A 26 -20.04 -11.43 -7.32
CA GLU A 26 -18.81 -11.03 -8.01
C GLU A 26 -18.79 -9.54 -8.41
N ALA A 27 -19.90 -8.82 -8.24
CA ALA A 27 -19.94 -7.38 -8.52
C ALA A 27 -18.97 -6.65 -7.59
N ALA A 28 -17.98 -5.97 -8.14
CA ALA A 28 -17.04 -5.18 -7.37
C ALA A 28 -17.71 -3.94 -6.78
N VAL A 29 -17.64 -3.79 -5.47
CA VAL A 29 -18.13 -2.60 -4.76
C VAL A 29 -16.94 -1.86 -4.19
N VAL A 30 -16.74 -0.67 -4.69
CA VAL A 30 -15.71 0.25 -4.20
C VAL A 30 -16.36 1.57 -3.83
N THR A 31 -16.00 2.10 -2.68
CA THR A 31 -16.41 3.43 -2.29
C THR A 31 -15.27 4.39 -2.47
N HIS A 32 -15.53 5.49 -3.14
CA HIS A 32 -14.60 6.59 -3.20
C HIS A 32 -14.73 7.36 -1.87
N PRO A 33 -13.76 7.25 -0.94
CA PRO A 33 -13.83 8.04 0.28
C PRO A 33 -13.69 9.51 -0.10
N THR A 34 -14.74 10.24 0.08
CA THR A 34 -14.68 11.71 0.04
C THR A 34 -13.82 12.16 1.20
N TRP A 35 -12.72 12.85 0.91
CA TRP A 35 -11.72 13.07 1.89
C TRP A 35 -11.17 14.45 1.77
N TYR A 36 -10.48 14.86 2.78
CA TYR A 36 -9.73 16.10 2.84
C TYR A 36 -8.25 15.82 3.10
N PRO A 37 -7.34 16.66 2.53
CA PRO A 37 -5.91 16.39 2.46
C PRO A 37 -5.20 16.24 3.80
N TYR A 38 -5.88 16.55 4.86
CA TYR A 38 -5.22 16.57 6.15
C TYR A 38 -5.93 15.61 7.09
N PRO A 39 -5.38 14.39 7.31
CA PRO A 39 -5.88 13.50 8.35
C PRO A 39 -5.91 14.15 9.73
N ASP A 40 -5.16 15.24 9.91
CA ASP A 40 -5.06 16.00 11.13
C ASP A 40 -6.11 17.12 11.26
N ARG A 41 -7.03 17.27 10.32
CA ARG A 41 -8.05 18.31 10.36
C ARG A 41 -9.41 17.79 10.84
N LEU A 42 -10.24 18.72 11.33
CA LEU A 42 -11.56 18.42 11.86
C LEU A 42 -12.47 17.70 10.84
N GLU A 43 -12.33 18.02 9.56
CA GLU A 43 -13.06 17.38 8.46
C GLU A 43 -12.65 15.92 8.30
N SER A 44 -11.38 15.59 8.48
CA SER A 44 -10.89 14.22 8.45
C SER A 44 -11.41 13.38 9.60
N LYS A 45 -11.70 13.98 10.76
CA LYS A 45 -12.42 13.30 11.84
C LYS A 45 -13.80 12.85 11.43
N LYS A 46 -14.48 13.67 10.63
CA LYS A 46 -15.86 13.38 10.19
C LYS A 46 -15.90 12.32 9.11
N ASN A 47 -14.96 12.34 8.18
CA ASN A 47 -14.97 11.53 6.95
C ASN A 47 -13.85 10.50 6.91
N GLY A 48 -12.65 10.84 7.38
CA GLY A 48 -11.48 9.94 7.33
C GLY A 48 -11.64 8.66 8.14
N LEU A 49 -12.33 8.72 9.28
CA LEU A 49 -12.60 7.54 10.09
C LEU A 49 -13.60 6.57 9.44
N ASP A 50 -14.43 7.05 8.55
CA ASP A 50 -15.41 6.23 7.83
C ASP A 50 -14.73 5.27 6.85
N TRP A 51 -13.48 5.53 6.47
CA TRP A 51 -12.71 4.63 5.59
C TRP A 51 -12.56 3.23 6.17
N TRP A 52 -12.41 3.12 7.48
CA TRP A 52 -12.24 1.82 8.15
C TRP A 52 -13.54 1.09 8.40
N VAL A 53 -14.68 1.76 8.31
CA VAL A 53 -15.99 1.13 8.55
C VAL A 53 -16.74 0.76 7.28
N ALA A 54 -16.51 1.47 6.17
CA ALA A 54 -17.17 1.18 4.90
C ALA A 54 -16.79 -0.21 4.37
N LYS A 55 -17.79 -1.00 3.96
CA LYS A 55 -17.55 -2.29 3.29
C LYS A 55 -17.28 -2.08 1.81
N ARG A 56 -16.22 -2.71 1.33
CA ARG A 56 -15.77 -2.64 -0.07
C ARG A 56 -14.93 -3.86 -0.43
N ASP A 57 -14.76 -4.12 -1.71
CA ASP A 57 -13.95 -5.24 -2.19
C ASP A 57 -12.48 -4.86 -2.37
N TRP A 58 -12.19 -3.58 -2.60
CA TRP A 58 -10.83 -3.09 -2.86
C TRP A 58 -10.48 -1.87 -2.01
N ALA A 59 -9.21 -1.73 -1.69
CA ALA A 59 -8.66 -0.51 -1.12
C ALA A 59 -8.50 0.56 -2.22
N GLN A 60 -9.57 1.26 -2.53
CA GLN A 60 -9.54 2.36 -3.47
C GLN A 60 -9.46 3.69 -2.73
N THR A 61 -8.55 4.54 -3.15
CA THR A 61 -8.36 5.88 -2.59
C THR A 61 -8.05 6.88 -3.71
N ASP A 62 -8.19 8.16 -3.43
CA ASP A 62 -7.72 9.22 -4.31
C ASP A 62 -6.30 9.66 -4.00
N GLU A 63 -5.76 10.60 -4.80
CA GLU A 63 -4.37 11.05 -4.76
C GLU A 63 -3.93 11.68 -3.46
N VAL A 64 -4.85 12.09 -2.63
CA VAL A 64 -4.57 12.87 -1.44
C VAL A 64 -4.55 12.09 -0.14
N THR A 65 -4.97 10.84 -0.19
CA THR A 65 -4.90 9.96 0.98
C THR A 65 -3.44 9.58 1.29
N PRO A 66 -2.95 9.76 2.52
CA PRO A 66 -1.60 9.35 2.89
C PRO A 66 -1.33 7.87 2.62
N PHE A 67 -0.15 7.53 2.15
CA PHE A 67 0.21 6.14 1.84
C PHE A 67 0.00 5.20 3.04
N ALA A 68 0.30 5.64 4.25
CA ALA A 68 0.14 4.82 5.45
C ALA A 68 -1.32 4.43 5.73
N ALA A 69 -2.29 5.31 5.43
CA ALA A 69 -3.71 4.98 5.54
C ALA A 69 -4.16 4.05 4.41
N ARG A 70 -3.67 4.27 3.19
CA ARG A 70 -3.95 3.41 2.03
C ARG A 70 -3.45 2.00 2.25
N THR A 71 -2.21 1.86 2.72
CA THR A 71 -1.61 0.53 2.97
C THR A 71 -2.32 -0.21 4.10
N ALA A 72 -2.78 0.50 5.13
CA ALA A 72 -3.60 -0.09 6.17
C ALA A 72 -4.94 -0.62 5.62
N LEU A 73 -5.66 0.19 4.83
CA LEU A 73 -6.90 -0.23 4.18
C LEU A 73 -6.68 -1.42 3.24
N ALA A 74 -5.57 -1.45 2.51
CA ALA A 74 -5.20 -2.57 1.65
C ALA A 74 -5.08 -3.90 2.42
N LYS A 75 -4.59 -3.87 3.68
CA LYS A 75 -4.55 -5.06 4.54
C LYS A 75 -5.95 -5.53 4.93
N LYS A 76 -6.83 -4.60 5.26
CA LYS A 76 -8.22 -4.90 5.60
C LYS A 76 -8.93 -5.64 4.46
N TRP A 77 -8.71 -5.21 3.24
CA TRP A 77 -9.36 -5.73 2.05
C TRP A 77 -8.53 -6.79 1.30
N ASN A 78 -7.34 -7.10 1.79
CA ASN A 78 -6.39 -8.04 1.18
C ASN A 78 -6.19 -7.77 -0.32
N SER A 79 -5.95 -6.51 -0.67
CA SER A 79 -5.78 -6.04 -2.05
C SER A 79 -4.58 -5.10 -2.17
N PRO A 80 -4.01 -4.87 -3.35
CA PRO A 80 -3.18 -3.70 -3.57
C PRO A 80 -4.00 -2.43 -3.35
N VAL A 81 -3.32 -1.31 -3.21
CA VAL A 81 -3.99 -0.01 -3.21
C VAL A 81 -4.31 0.39 -4.63
N TRP A 82 -5.60 0.46 -4.97
CA TRP A 82 -6.05 1.05 -6.20
C TRP A 82 -6.15 2.56 -6.02
N TYR A 83 -5.42 3.28 -6.84
CA TYR A 83 -5.20 4.70 -6.71
C TYR A 83 -5.67 5.42 -7.95
N ASN A 84 -6.68 6.25 -7.80
CA ASN A 84 -7.17 7.08 -8.89
C ASN A 84 -6.51 8.45 -8.82
N GLN A 85 -5.90 8.87 -9.90
CA GLN A 85 -5.44 10.23 -10.02
C GLN A 85 -6.55 11.08 -10.61
N TYR A 86 -7.21 11.83 -9.75
CA TYR A 86 -8.21 12.80 -10.09
C TYR A 86 -7.65 14.21 -10.05
N TYR A 87 -8.41 15.15 -10.53
CA TYR A 87 -8.27 16.56 -10.23
C TYR A 87 -6.97 17.19 -10.74
N ASP A 88 -6.37 17.99 -9.91
CA ASP A 88 -5.43 19.02 -10.28
C ASP A 88 -3.96 18.56 -10.35
N PHE A 89 -3.69 17.32 -10.01
CA PHE A 89 -2.32 16.84 -9.87
C PHE A 89 -1.68 16.34 -11.16
N ALA A 90 -2.49 16.03 -12.15
CA ALA A 90 -2.02 15.70 -13.51
C ALA A 90 -1.65 16.93 -14.35
N HIS A 91 -1.29 18.06 -13.71
CA HIS A 91 -0.93 19.28 -14.41
C HIS A 91 0.34 19.18 -15.24
N ASP A 92 1.23 18.35 -14.78
CA ASP A 92 2.54 18.13 -15.36
C ASP A 92 2.65 16.63 -15.69
N LYS A 93 2.91 16.33 -16.96
CA LYS A 93 3.15 14.94 -17.42
C LYS A 93 4.21 14.22 -16.58
N ASN A 94 5.23 14.98 -16.14
CA ASN A 94 6.28 14.41 -15.29
C ASN A 94 5.77 14.04 -13.89
N SER A 95 4.80 14.79 -13.35
CA SER A 95 4.17 14.45 -12.07
C SER A 95 3.40 13.14 -12.17
N TYR A 96 2.61 12.96 -13.22
CA TYR A 96 1.87 11.72 -13.44
C TYR A 96 2.81 10.51 -13.59
N GLN A 97 3.85 10.65 -14.38
CA GLN A 97 4.83 9.59 -14.57
C GLN A 97 5.57 9.23 -13.29
N ARG A 98 5.93 10.23 -12.48
CA ARG A 98 6.50 10.00 -11.13
C ARG A 98 5.53 9.25 -10.23
N GLU A 99 4.24 9.64 -10.24
CA GLU A 99 3.20 8.97 -9.46
C GLU A 99 3.01 7.52 -9.88
N LEU A 100 3.01 7.23 -11.17
CA LEU A 100 2.93 5.87 -11.70
C LEU A 100 3.97 4.94 -11.03
N TRP A 101 5.21 5.37 -11.00
CA TRP A 101 6.30 4.57 -10.47
C TRP A 101 6.37 4.60 -8.93
N SER A 102 6.17 5.75 -8.32
CA SER A 102 6.26 5.88 -6.86
C SER A 102 5.11 5.18 -6.14
N SER A 103 3.93 5.12 -6.74
CA SER A 103 2.81 4.39 -6.15
C SER A 103 3.09 2.90 -6.02
N VAL A 104 3.80 2.31 -6.99
CA VAL A 104 4.19 0.89 -6.95
C VAL A 104 5.09 0.61 -5.74
N LEU A 105 6.01 1.53 -5.41
CA LEU A 105 6.87 1.40 -4.22
C LEU A 105 6.08 1.44 -2.91
N ALA A 106 4.90 2.05 -2.92
CA ALA A 106 3.97 2.04 -1.80
C ALA A 106 2.92 0.89 -1.88
N GLY A 107 3.13 -0.09 -2.76
CA GLY A 107 2.22 -1.21 -2.95
C GLY A 107 0.97 -0.87 -3.76
N GLY A 108 0.96 0.27 -4.41
CA GLY A 108 -0.17 0.77 -5.20
C GLY A 108 -0.16 0.34 -6.65
N ARG A 109 -1.35 0.50 -7.26
CA ARG A 109 -1.58 0.46 -8.69
C ARG A 109 -2.33 1.72 -9.08
N ILE A 110 -1.85 2.43 -10.07
CA ILE A 110 -2.53 3.62 -10.58
C ILE A 110 -3.57 3.20 -11.61
N ASN A 111 -4.80 3.67 -11.37
CA ASN A 111 -5.80 3.79 -12.40
C ASN A 111 -5.84 5.26 -12.82
N PHE A 112 -5.48 5.52 -14.06
CA PHE A 112 -5.62 6.85 -14.59
C PHE A 112 -7.09 7.11 -14.92
N HIS A 113 -7.62 8.19 -14.39
CA HIS A 113 -8.97 8.65 -14.74
C HIS A 113 -8.90 10.01 -15.43
N PRO A 114 -8.74 10.02 -16.75
CA PRO A 114 -8.70 11.26 -17.48
C PRO A 114 -10.11 11.76 -17.73
N THR A 115 -10.58 12.65 -16.93
CA THR A 115 -11.71 13.49 -17.32
C THR A 115 -11.17 14.86 -17.69
N PRO A 116 -11.08 15.17 -18.99
CA PRO A 116 -10.90 16.56 -19.38
C PRO A 116 -12.14 17.32 -18.91
N SER A 117 -11.98 18.09 -17.82
CA SER A 117 -13.03 19.02 -17.44
C SER A 117 -13.11 20.10 -18.53
N PRO A 118 -14.28 20.37 -19.12
CA PRO A 118 -14.43 21.47 -20.07
C PRO A 118 -14.01 22.83 -19.53
N ALA A 119 -14.04 23.00 -18.20
CA ALA A 119 -13.57 24.19 -17.51
C ALA A 119 -12.04 24.31 -17.42
N ARG A 120 -11.28 23.31 -17.88
CA ARG A 120 -9.83 23.21 -17.70
C ARG A 120 -9.13 22.99 -19.05
N ASN A 121 -9.57 23.71 -20.09
CA ASN A 121 -9.09 23.57 -21.48
C ASN A 121 -7.56 23.69 -21.66
N GLU A 122 -6.87 24.39 -20.78
CA GLU A 122 -5.40 24.49 -20.82
C GLU A 122 -4.69 23.17 -20.46
N ARG A 123 -5.38 22.26 -19.76
CA ARG A 123 -4.83 20.99 -19.27
C ARG A 123 -5.12 19.79 -20.17
N SER A 124 -6.04 19.94 -21.11
CA SER A 124 -6.35 18.89 -22.08
C SER A 124 -5.20 18.60 -23.03
N GLY A 125 -4.33 19.62 -23.26
CA GLY A 125 -3.13 19.45 -24.09
C GLY A 125 -2.11 18.53 -23.47
N ASP A 126 -1.81 18.72 -22.17
CA ASP A 126 -0.84 17.88 -21.44
C ASP A 126 -1.32 16.42 -21.32
N TYR A 127 -2.62 16.23 -21.17
CA TYR A 127 -3.21 14.90 -21.14
C TYR A 127 -3.09 14.18 -22.49
N LEU A 128 -3.38 14.88 -23.58
CA LEU A 128 -3.20 14.34 -24.95
C LEU A 128 -1.73 14.01 -25.23
N GLU A 129 -0.80 14.81 -24.73
CA GLU A 129 0.64 14.49 -24.79
C GLU A 129 1.00 13.24 -24.00
N LEU A 130 0.42 13.05 -22.81
CA LEU A 130 0.61 11.82 -22.03
C LEU A 130 0.09 10.59 -22.80
N LEU A 131 -1.08 10.68 -23.40
CA LEU A 131 -1.64 9.59 -24.22
C LEU A 131 -0.86 9.33 -25.50
N ARG A 132 -0.26 10.36 -26.09
CA ARG A 132 0.61 10.24 -27.27
C ARG A 132 2.00 9.69 -26.93
N GLY A 133 2.40 9.72 -25.67
CA GLY A 133 3.66 9.17 -25.18
C GLY A 133 3.56 7.70 -24.80
N ASN A 134 4.57 7.23 -24.09
CA ASN A 134 4.66 5.84 -23.63
C ASN A 134 3.82 5.53 -22.36
N LEU A 135 2.82 6.38 -22.02
CA LEU A 135 2.02 6.23 -20.80
C LEU A 135 1.35 4.87 -20.72
N MET A 136 0.63 4.49 -21.78
CA MET A 136 -0.06 3.20 -21.86
C MET A 136 0.89 2.02 -21.68
N ARG A 137 2.11 2.15 -22.15
CA ARG A 137 3.15 1.13 -21.98
C ARG A 137 3.64 1.06 -20.55
N GLY A 138 3.82 2.19 -19.88
CA GLY A 138 4.19 2.24 -18.45
C GLY A 138 3.11 1.63 -17.57
N GLU A 139 1.85 2.02 -17.78
CA GLU A 139 0.71 1.47 -17.04
C GLU A 139 0.56 -0.04 -17.28
N SER A 140 0.62 -0.49 -18.51
CA SER A 140 0.51 -1.91 -18.84
C SER A 140 1.62 -2.74 -18.19
N ARG A 141 2.85 -2.19 -18.06
CA ARG A 141 3.95 -2.82 -17.32
C ARG A 141 3.67 -2.92 -15.83
N VAL A 142 3.12 -1.87 -15.23
CA VAL A 142 2.70 -1.90 -13.81
C VAL A 142 1.61 -2.95 -13.59
N HIS A 143 0.65 -3.05 -14.51
CA HIS A 143 -0.43 -4.04 -14.42
C HIS A 143 0.02 -5.50 -14.62
N LEU A 144 1.20 -5.76 -15.17
CA LEU A 144 1.77 -7.11 -15.14
C LEU A 144 1.95 -7.65 -13.73
N LEU A 145 2.16 -6.77 -12.75
CA LEU A 145 2.28 -7.17 -11.36
C LEU A 145 1.00 -7.79 -10.79
N ASP A 146 -0.17 -7.47 -11.33
CA ASP A 146 -1.45 -7.98 -10.87
C ASP A 146 -1.64 -9.48 -11.16
N PHE A 147 -0.94 -9.99 -12.18
CA PHE A 147 -0.90 -11.43 -12.48
C PHE A 147 -0.08 -12.21 -11.46
N ILE A 148 0.89 -11.59 -10.81
CA ILE A 148 1.79 -12.28 -9.89
C ILE A 148 1.44 -12.11 -8.42
N SER A 149 0.79 -11.00 -8.05
CA SER A 149 0.37 -10.76 -6.68
C SER A 149 -0.70 -9.67 -6.58
N LYS A 150 -1.73 -9.98 -5.80
CA LYS A 150 -2.72 -9.01 -5.31
C LYS A 150 -2.51 -8.68 -3.83
N SER A 151 -1.40 -9.11 -3.26
CA SER A 151 -1.07 -8.89 -1.85
C SER A 151 -0.74 -7.42 -1.58
N PRO A 152 -1.14 -6.87 -0.44
CA PRO A 152 -0.74 -5.53 -0.05
C PRO A 152 0.74 -5.44 0.32
N LEU A 153 1.23 -4.20 0.42
CA LEU A 153 2.58 -3.89 0.87
C LEU A 153 2.85 -4.46 2.26
N ASN A 154 4.00 -5.06 2.46
CA ASN A 154 4.46 -5.47 3.79
C ASN A 154 4.91 -4.25 4.61
N SER A 155 4.15 -3.90 5.64
CA SER A 155 4.43 -2.84 6.60
C SER A 155 4.69 -3.46 7.97
N PRO A 156 5.95 -3.58 8.40
CA PRO A 156 6.27 -4.28 9.65
C PRO A 156 5.89 -3.50 10.91
N VAL A 157 5.46 -2.26 10.77
CA VAL A 157 5.11 -1.35 11.87
C VAL A 157 3.71 -0.81 11.68
N ALA A 158 2.97 -0.62 12.78
CA ALA A 158 1.72 0.14 12.79
C ALA A 158 1.74 1.21 13.88
N VAL A 159 1.21 2.37 13.54
CA VAL A 159 0.81 3.41 14.48
C VAL A 159 -0.69 3.30 14.69
N ILE A 160 -1.08 3.01 15.92
CA ILE A 160 -2.47 2.90 16.33
C ILE A 160 -2.84 4.21 17.01
N PHE A 161 -3.68 5.00 16.36
CA PHE A 161 -4.10 6.28 16.93
C PHE A 161 -5.38 6.14 17.74
N GLY A 162 -5.48 6.96 18.78
CA GLY A 162 -6.63 6.97 19.68
C GLY A 162 -7.90 7.43 18.97
N HIS A 163 -8.76 6.50 18.55
CA HIS A 163 -10.05 6.84 17.95
C HIS A 163 -10.93 7.69 18.89
N PRO A 164 -11.07 7.34 20.19
CA PRO A 164 -11.78 8.19 21.13
C PRO A 164 -11.15 9.58 21.29
N SER A 165 -9.82 9.70 21.27
CA SER A 165 -9.13 10.98 21.31
C SER A 165 -9.51 11.85 20.10
N THR A 166 -9.52 11.24 18.92
CA THR A 166 -9.91 11.90 17.67
C THR A 166 -11.36 12.38 17.72
N MET A 167 -12.26 11.60 18.30
CA MET A 167 -13.69 11.94 18.41
C MET A 167 -13.99 13.03 19.44
N ASN A 168 -13.20 13.08 20.52
CA ASN A 168 -13.43 14.00 21.65
C ASN A 168 -12.61 15.30 21.58
N TRP A 169 -11.71 15.41 20.61
CA TRP A 169 -10.87 16.59 20.49
C TRP A 169 -11.66 17.87 20.27
N ALA A 170 -11.39 18.87 21.09
CA ALA A 170 -12.04 20.18 21.03
C ALA A 170 -11.01 21.34 20.98
N GLY A 171 -9.73 21.05 20.85
CA GLY A 171 -8.67 22.04 20.81
C GLY A 171 -8.57 22.80 19.47
N PRO A 172 -7.75 23.84 19.40
CA PRO A 172 -7.56 24.66 18.20
C PRO A 172 -6.80 23.93 17.08
N TYR A 173 -6.05 22.91 17.42
CA TYR A 173 -5.32 22.09 16.47
C TYR A 173 -5.99 20.73 16.36
N PRO A 174 -6.21 20.25 15.15
CA PRO A 174 -6.71 18.89 14.93
C PRO A 174 -5.71 17.89 15.56
N GLU A 175 -6.21 16.76 15.96
CA GLU A 175 -5.41 15.71 16.58
C GLU A 175 -4.31 15.27 15.64
N ASP A 176 -3.16 15.15 16.24
CA ASP A 176 -2.02 14.50 15.64
C ASP A 176 -2.29 12.98 15.65
N LEU A 177 -2.45 12.39 14.47
CA LEU A 177 -2.60 10.94 14.27
C LEU A 177 -1.25 10.22 14.22
N GLY A 178 -0.16 10.90 14.53
CA GLY A 178 1.17 10.33 14.44
C GLY A 178 1.79 10.40 13.06
N MET A 179 1.29 11.25 12.16
CA MET A 179 1.77 11.31 10.77
C MET A 179 3.24 11.72 10.67
N LYS A 180 3.76 12.55 11.59
CA LYS A 180 5.19 12.88 11.65
C LYS A 180 6.05 11.66 11.95
N LEU A 181 5.62 10.81 12.88
CA LEU A 181 6.29 9.55 13.18
C LEU A 181 6.23 8.59 11.99
N VAL A 182 5.05 8.45 11.41
CA VAL A 182 4.81 7.58 10.25
C VAL A 182 5.71 7.98 9.07
N ASP A 183 5.72 9.26 8.71
CA ASP A 183 6.58 9.77 7.63
C ASP A 183 8.06 9.57 7.91
N SER A 184 8.47 9.81 9.14
CA SER A 184 9.86 9.59 9.55
C SER A 184 10.28 8.13 9.39
N LEU A 185 9.41 7.17 9.75
CA LEU A 185 9.66 5.74 9.57
C LEU A 185 9.69 5.36 8.08
N TRP A 186 8.74 5.85 7.30
CA TRP A 186 8.75 5.66 5.85
C TRP A 186 10.00 6.23 5.20
N SER A 187 10.44 7.43 5.62
CA SER A 187 11.67 8.06 5.15
C SER A 187 12.93 7.27 5.48
N MET A 188 12.87 6.40 6.49
CA MET A 188 13.92 5.45 6.84
C MET A 188 13.82 4.11 6.08
N GLY A 189 12.83 3.95 5.21
CA GLY A 189 12.56 2.69 4.52
C GLY A 189 11.83 1.65 5.38
N ILE A 190 11.10 2.10 6.39
CA ILE A 190 10.26 1.27 7.25
C ILE A 190 8.79 1.60 6.97
N PRO A 191 8.13 0.92 6.01
CA PRO A 191 6.72 1.12 5.76
C PRO A 191 5.90 0.93 7.04
N THR A 192 5.00 1.86 7.30
CA THR A 192 4.25 1.93 8.55
C THR A 192 2.80 2.22 8.23
N ASP A 193 1.91 1.41 8.77
CA ASP A 193 0.47 1.61 8.66
C ASP A 193 -0.04 2.57 9.73
N VAL A 194 -1.16 3.24 9.47
CA VAL A 194 -1.90 4.03 10.45
C VAL A 194 -3.30 3.45 10.60
N ILE A 195 -3.70 3.11 11.84
CA ILE A 195 -4.93 2.36 12.12
C ILE A 195 -5.62 2.98 13.35
N PRO A 196 -6.94 3.21 13.33
CA PRO A 196 -7.67 3.68 14.52
C PRO A 196 -7.90 2.56 15.55
N THR A 197 -7.93 2.88 16.83
CA THR A 197 -8.26 1.92 17.91
C THR A 197 -9.65 1.31 17.76
N SER A 198 -10.56 1.94 17.01
CA SER A 198 -11.87 1.36 16.69
C SER A 198 -11.80 0.03 15.94
N GLU A 199 -10.69 -0.26 15.25
CA GLU A 199 -10.50 -1.54 14.58
C GLU A 199 -10.29 -2.73 15.55
N ILE A 200 -9.95 -2.44 16.80
CA ILE A 200 -9.96 -3.42 17.90
C ILE A 200 -11.41 -3.84 18.20
N GLU A 201 -12.31 -2.87 18.33
CA GLU A 201 -13.73 -3.14 18.61
C GLU A 201 -14.45 -3.78 17.42
N ASN A 202 -14.03 -3.45 16.20
CA ASN A 202 -14.54 -4.05 14.97
C ASN A 202 -13.99 -5.47 14.71
N ASN A 203 -13.15 -6.01 15.60
CA ASN A 203 -12.49 -7.31 15.44
C ASN A 203 -11.72 -7.43 14.11
N SER A 204 -11.13 -6.34 13.64
CA SER A 204 -10.29 -6.32 12.44
C SER A 204 -8.81 -6.28 12.79
N LEU A 205 -8.44 -5.55 13.86
CA LEU A 205 -7.10 -5.56 14.45
C LEU A 205 -7.09 -6.60 15.57
N LEU A 206 -6.30 -7.65 15.45
CA LEU A 206 -6.38 -8.83 16.31
C LEU A 206 -5.02 -9.21 16.89
N VAL A 207 -5.04 -10.02 17.95
CA VAL A 207 -3.86 -10.71 18.48
C VAL A 207 -4.01 -12.19 18.22
N ASP A 208 -3.10 -12.79 17.46
CA ASP A 208 -3.13 -14.24 17.17
C ASP A 208 -2.64 -15.07 18.39
N GLU A 209 -2.81 -16.39 18.30
CA GLU A 209 -2.39 -17.37 19.34
C GLU A 209 -0.91 -17.32 19.69
N ASN A 210 -0.08 -16.84 18.75
CA ASN A 210 1.37 -16.65 18.94
C ASN A 210 1.72 -15.26 19.48
N GLY A 211 0.71 -14.43 19.77
CA GLY A 211 0.86 -13.10 20.32
C GLY A 211 1.38 -12.05 19.31
N TRP A 212 1.15 -12.26 18.03
CA TRP A 212 1.34 -11.23 17.04
C TRP A 212 0.11 -10.36 16.94
N ILE A 213 0.29 -9.04 16.96
CA ILE A 213 -0.74 -8.13 16.48
C ILE A 213 -0.75 -8.21 14.96
N HIS A 214 -1.93 -8.41 14.40
CA HIS A 214 -2.12 -8.48 12.96
C HIS A 214 -3.37 -7.73 12.48
N TYR A 215 -3.32 -7.28 11.23
CA TYR A 215 -4.41 -6.65 10.52
C TYR A 215 -4.53 -7.29 9.14
N GLY A 216 -5.62 -7.99 8.90
CA GLY A 216 -5.67 -8.95 7.81
C GLY A 216 -4.52 -9.96 7.90
N LYS A 217 -3.78 -10.14 6.82
CA LYS A 217 -2.61 -11.04 6.78
C LYS A 217 -1.31 -10.41 7.30
N GLN A 218 -1.28 -9.09 7.53
CA GLN A 218 -0.10 -8.40 8.01
C GLN A 218 0.12 -8.67 9.51
N ARG A 219 1.30 -9.16 9.87
CA ARG A 219 1.80 -9.22 11.25
C ARG A 219 2.77 -8.09 11.51
N TYR A 220 2.62 -7.42 12.66
CA TYR A 220 3.46 -6.26 13.01
C TYR A 220 4.59 -6.64 13.97
N ALA A 221 5.81 -6.28 13.59
CA ALA A 221 6.99 -6.44 14.44
C ALA A 221 7.02 -5.42 15.60
N ALA A 222 6.45 -4.23 15.34
CA ALA A 222 6.27 -3.19 16.35
C ALA A 222 4.92 -2.48 16.15
N VAL A 223 4.29 -2.12 17.26
CA VAL A 223 3.04 -1.35 17.28
C VAL A 223 3.20 -0.21 18.28
N ILE A 224 2.77 0.98 17.87
CA ILE A 224 2.89 2.21 18.64
C ILE A 224 1.49 2.75 18.89
N LEU A 225 1.04 2.73 20.14
CA LEU A 225 -0.18 3.43 20.58
C LEU A 225 0.13 4.93 20.66
N TYR A 226 -0.51 5.70 19.81
CA TYR A 226 -0.19 7.11 19.64
C TYR A 226 -1.33 7.99 20.16
N ASN A 227 -0.97 8.96 20.99
CA ASN A 227 -1.88 9.97 21.52
C ASN A 227 -3.19 9.41 22.12
N PRO A 228 -3.13 8.48 23.10
CA PRO A 228 -4.31 7.84 23.67
C PRO A 228 -4.94 8.69 24.80
N GLU A 229 -5.10 10.00 24.61
CA GLU A 229 -5.62 10.88 25.71
C GLU A 229 -6.98 10.40 26.21
N PHE A 230 -7.87 10.05 25.28
CA PHE A 230 -9.19 9.47 25.58
C PHE A 230 -9.21 8.05 25.01
N GLU A 231 -9.30 7.04 25.83
CA GLU A 231 -9.37 5.66 25.34
C GLU A 231 -10.43 4.83 26.09
N LYS A 232 -10.64 3.63 25.60
CA LYS A 232 -11.59 2.66 26.14
C LYS A 232 -10.86 1.47 26.79
N THR A 233 -11.54 0.81 27.71
CA THR A 233 -11.02 -0.39 28.37
C THR A 233 -10.70 -1.53 27.39
N SER A 234 -11.40 -1.61 26.26
CA SER A 234 -11.12 -2.54 25.15
C SER A 234 -9.70 -2.39 24.62
N THR A 235 -9.19 -1.15 24.49
CA THR A 235 -7.82 -0.86 24.07
C THR A 235 -6.81 -1.43 25.08
N ALA A 236 -7.04 -1.22 26.38
CA ALA A 236 -6.17 -1.77 27.42
C ALA A 236 -6.18 -3.31 27.41
N ALA A 237 -7.34 -3.93 27.31
CA ALA A 237 -7.48 -5.39 27.24
C ALA A 237 -6.69 -5.97 26.05
N PHE A 238 -6.81 -5.35 24.87
CA PHE A 238 -6.08 -5.73 23.67
C PHE A 238 -4.56 -5.68 23.86
N PHE A 239 -4.03 -4.57 24.34
CA PHE A 239 -2.59 -4.43 24.54
C PHE A 239 -2.06 -5.31 25.68
N ASN A 240 -2.85 -5.58 26.72
CA ASN A 240 -2.49 -6.54 27.77
C ASN A 240 -2.41 -7.98 27.20
N GLN A 241 -3.31 -8.37 26.31
CA GLN A 241 -3.22 -9.64 25.60
C GLN A 241 -1.95 -9.67 24.72
N ALA A 242 -1.71 -8.64 23.92
CA ALA A 242 -0.56 -8.55 23.02
C ALA A 242 0.79 -8.53 23.74
N SER A 243 0.83 -8.03 24.98
CA SER A 243 2.07 -7.94 25.78
C SER A 243 2.73 -9.27 26.12
N LYS A 244 1.98 -10.36 26.03
CA LYS A 244 2.47 -11.73 26.23
C LYS A 244 3.10 -12.33 24.97
N GLY A 245 3.08 -11.60 23.89
CA GLY A 245 3.39 -12.11 22.56
C GLY A 245 4.68 -11.56 21.95
N LYS A 246 4.73 -11.57 20.62
CA LYS A 246 5.93 -11.31 19.83
C LYS A 246 6.01 -9.90 19.25
N THR A 247 4.92 -9.14 19.27
CA THR A 247 4.91 -7.74 18.82
C THR A 247 5.53 -6.85 19.89
N ASN A 248 6.46 -5.98 19.52
CA ASN A 248 7.02 -4.98 20.43
C ASN A 248 6.03 -3.82 20.57
N LEU A 249 5.74 -3.43 21.80
CA LEU A 249 4.72 -2.43 22.09
C LEU A 249 5.37 -1.12 22.56
N PHE A 250 4.93 -0.02 21.98
CA PHE A 250 5.34 1.33 22.31
C PHE A 250 4.13 2.23 22.57
N ARG A 251 4.36 3.33 23.28
CA ARG A 251 3.37 4.37 23.52
C ARG A 251 4.00 5.75 23.42
N ILE A 252 3.33 6.64 22.72
CA ILE A 252 3.63 8.08 22.69
C ILE A 252 2.38 8.82 23.17
N GLY A 253 2.55 9.71 24.14
CA GLY A 253 1.43 10.37 24.83
C GLY A 253 0.92 9.57 26.01
N ASN A 254 -0.08 10.10 26.72
CA ASN A 254 -0.64 9.54 27.94
C ASN A 254 -2.14 9.35 27.83
N TRP A 255 -2.63 8.26 28.39
CA TRP A 255 -4.04 8.02 28.57
C TRP A 255 -4.49 8.58 29.92
N THR A 256 -5.24 9.68 29.91
CA THR A 256 -5.61 10.44 31.11
C THR A 256 -7.12 10.60 31.29
N LYS A 257 -7.91 10.19 30.31
CA LYS A 257 -9.38 10.33 30.34
C LYS A 257 -10.07 9.10 29.79
N ASP A 258 -11.25 8.79 30.30
CA ASP A 258 -12.15 7.83 29.66
C ASP A 258 -12.83 8.46 28.42
N PHE A 259 -13.64 7.65 27.71
CA PHE A 259 -14.37 8.12 26.54
C PHE A 259 -15.35 9.28 26.84
N ASN A 260 -15.85 9.37 28.08
CA ASN A 260 -16.76 10.43 28.53
C ASN A 260 -16.03 11.68 29.02
N GLY A 261 -14.70 11.66 29.05
CA GLY A 261 -13.86 12.79 29.49
C GLY A 261 -13.56 12.81 30.99
N ASN A 262 -13.95 11.79 31.76
CA ASN A 262 -13.60 11.69 33.17
C ASN A 262 -12.12 11.38 33.34
N THR A 263 -11.47 12.08 34.26
CA THR A 263 -10.05 11.86 34.55
C THR A 263 -9.82 10.46 35.15
N LEU A 264 -8.80 9.78 34.66
CA LEU A 264 -8.34 8.49 35.16
C LEU A 264 -6.84 8.29 34.93
N ASP A 265 -6.22 7.36 35.66
CA ASP A 265 -4.88 6.88 35.34
C ASP A 265 -4.96 5.69 34.36
N GLY A 266 -5.25 6.01 33.10
CA GLY A 266 -5.34 4.99 32.05
C GLY A 266 -4.00 4.35 31.72
N ASN A 267 -2.88 5.03 32.00
CA ASN A 267 -1.55 4.45 31.81
C ASN A 267 -1.32 3.22 32.70
N ALA A 268 -1.88 3.19 33.90
CA ALA A 268 -1.78 2.05 34.80
C ALA A 268 -2.55 0.82 34.29
N ALA A 269 -3.54 1.00 33.41
CA ALA A 269 -4.27 -0.09 32.78
C ALA A 269 -3.52 -0.71 31.59
N LEU A 270 -2.52 -0.03 31.03
CA LEU A 270 -1.71 -0.53 29.93
C LEU A 270 -0.62 -1.50 30.43
N PRO A 271 -0.15 -2.43 29.59
CA PRO A 271 0.84 -3.41 30.01
C PRO A 271 2.19 -2.77 30.34
N LYS A 272 2.82 -3.22 31.43
CA LYS A 272 4.17 -2.77 31.85
C LYS A 272 5.24 -3.01 30.77
N ALA A 273 5.04 -3.96 29.88
CA ALA A 273 5.94 -4.24 28.76
C ALA A 273 5.87 -3.19 27.63
N MET A 274 4.86 -2.32 27.65
CA MET A 274 4.73 -1.24 26.68
C MET A 274 5.70 -0.11 27.02
N VAL A 275 6.64 0.16 26.11
CA VAL A 275 7.68 1.17 26.30
C VAL A 275 7.11 2.56 25.99
N ALA A 276 7.09 3.45 26.98
CA ALA A 276 6.74 4.84 26.77
C ALA A 276 7.94 5.64 26.26
N GLY A 277 7.73 6.53 25.28
CA GLY A 277 8.80 7.36 24.73
C GLY A 277 8.26 8.55 23.94
N ASP A 278 9.18 9.34 23.43
CA ASP A 278 8.93 10.36 22.43
C ASP A 278 9.13 9.80 21.00
N ILE A 279 8.81 10.60 19.99
CA ILE A 279 8.94 10.20 18.58
C ILE A 279 10.36 9.73 18.28
N LYS A 280 11.38 10.45 18.73
CA LYS A 280 12.79 10.16 18.41
C LYS A 280 13.27 8.85 19.05
N SER A 281 12.98 8.63 20.33
CA SER A 281 13.36 7.41 21.04
C SER A 281 12.66 6.19 20.46
N VAL A 282 11.35 6.28 20.20
CA VAL A 282 10.57 5.19 19.61
C VAL A 282 11.07 4.83 18.21
N MET A 283 11.36 5.81 17.35
CA MET A 283 11.95 5.56 16.02
C MET A 283 13.26 4.80 16.09
N LEU A 284 14.15 5.20 17.01
CA LEU A 284 15.44 4.52 17.20
C LEU A 284 15.25 3.07 17.64
N ASP A 285 14.34 2.83 18.57
CA ASP A 285 14.09 1.48 19.08
C ASP A 285 13.39 0.58 18.03
N VAL A 286 12.44 1.13 17.27
CA VAL A 286 11.85 0.44 16.11
C VAL A 286 12.95 0.06 15.10
N SER A 287 13.85 0.98 14.75
CA SER A 287 14.96 0.70 13.84
C SER A 287 15.87 -0.44 14.35
N LYS A 288 16.19 -0.45 15.67
CA LYS A 288 16.95 -1.56 16.29
C LYS A 288 16.22 -2.89 16.17
N ILE A 289 14.89 -2.90 16.40
CA ILE A 289 14.06 -4.09 16.28
C ILE A 289 14.08 -4.63 14.84
N MET A 290 13.93 -3.77 13.83
CA MET A 290 13.99 -4.17 12.42
C MET A 290 15.32 -4.85 12.11
N LYS A 291 16.44 -4.24 12.52
CA LYS A 291 17.79 -4.82 12.36
C LYS A 291 17.95 -6.16 13.08
N LYS A 292 17.52 -6.24 14.36
CA LYS A 292 17.61 -7.47 15.16
C LYS A 292 16.79 -8.61 14.55
N ARG A 293 15.63 -8.31 13.97
CA ARG A 293 14.75 -9.28 13.33
C ARG A 293 15.12 -9.57 11.88
N LYS A 294 16.15 -8.90 11.34
CA LYS A 294 16.60 -9.00 9.93
C LYS A 294 15.47 -8.67 8.95
N ILE A 295 14.65 -7.68 9.30
CA ILE A 295 13.64 -7.14 8.41
C ILE A 295 14.32 -6.12 7.52
N ASP A 296 14.24 -6.33 6.21
CA ASP A 296 14.86 -5.45 5.22
C ASP A 296 14.19 -4.07 5.24
N PHE A 297 15.00 -3.02 5.24
CA PHE A 297 14.53 -1.68 4.94
C PHE A 297 14.23 -1.60 3.44
N GLN A 298 13.04 -1.11 3.12
CA GLN A 298 12.60 -0.92 1.75
C GLN A 298 13.02 0.46 1.25
N THR A 299 12.81 0.73 -0.03
CA THR A 299 13.05 2.07 -0.53
C THR A 299 12.11 3.06 0.15
N PRO A 300 12.62 4.18 0.68
CA PRO A 300 11.78 5.20 1.26
C PRO A 300 10.76 5.70 0.24
N ALA A 301 9.49 5.63 0.57
CA ALA A 301 8.39 6.05 -0.29
C ALA A 301 7.47 7.04 0.43
N SER A 302 8.02 7.79 1.38
CA SER A 302 7.22 8.73 2.16
C SER A 302 6.64 9.82 1.27
N ARG A 303 5.39 10.06 1.49
CA ARG A 303 4.65 11.16 0.89
C ARG A 303 3.72 11.72 1.96
N ILE A 304 4.17 12.77 2.62
CA ILE A 304 3.26 13.66 3.33
C ILE A 304 2.74 14.67 2.32
N LEU A 305 1.44 14.75 2.21
CA LEU A 305 0.78 15.81 1.49
C LEU A 305 0.77 17.05 2.39
N GLU A 306 1.55 18.04 2.05
CA GLU A 306 1.46 19.37 2.60
C GLU A 306 0.45 20.17 1.78
N GLY A 307 -0.79 20.17 2.21
CA GLY A 307 -1.85 20.92 1.55
C GLY A 307 -2.36 20.25 0.25
N PHE A 308 -3.27 20.94 -0.44
CA PHE A 308 -3.82 20.46 -1.71
C PHE A 308 -2.72 20.22 -2.74
N GLY A 309 -2.17 19.00 -2.75
CA GLY A 309 -1.24 18.56 -3.76
C GLY A 309 0.19 19.04 -3.68
N HIS A 310 0.56 19.78 -2.67
CA HIS A 310 1.96 20.11 -2.47
C HIS A 310 2.68 18.96 -1.78
N VAL A 311 3.57 18.33 -2.51
CA VAL A 311 4.50 17.33 -1.97
C VAL A 311 5.78 18.05 -1.61
N SER A 312 6.14 18.06 -0.34
CA SER A 312 7.35 18.74 0.14
C SER A 312 8.63 18.13 -0.44
N LYS A 313 8.58 16.87 -0.82
CA LYS A 313 9.67 16.14 -1.45
C LYS A 313 9.13 15.18 -2.49
N ALA A 314 9.66 15.27 -3.71
CA ALA A 314 9.29 14.34 -4.77
C ALA A 314 9.52 12.89 -4.31
N PRO A 315 8.51 12.00 -4.41
CA PRO A 315 8.67 10.62 -4.02
C PRO A 315 9.66 9.91 -4.94
N PRO A 316 10.38 8.89 -4.44
CA PRO A 316 11.31 8.13 -5.27
C PRO A 316 10.55 7.38 -6.36
N THR A 317 11.14 7.34 -7.53
CA THR A 317 10.64 6.57 -8.70
C THR A 317 11.49 5.32 -8.97
N LYS A 318 12.57 5.12 -8.20
CA LYS A 318 13.47 3.96 -8.33
C LYS A 318 13.68 3.31 -6.98
N GLY A 319 13.70 1.98 -6.99
CA GLY A 319 13.96 1.20 -5.79
C GLY A 319 13.19 -0.11 -5.74
N PHE A 320 12.89 -0.57 -4.54
CA PHE A 320 12.16 -1.82 -4.34
C PHE A 320 11.20 -1.75 -3.15
N CYS A 321 10.19 -2.61 -3.19
CA CYS A 321 9.31 -2.90 -2.08
C CYS A 321 9.03 -4.41 -1.97
N ARG A 322 8.42 -4.82 -0.85
CA ARG A 322 8.00 -6.21 -0.61
C ARG A 322 6.52 -6.24 -0.27
N LEU A 323 5.85 -7.24 -0.80
CA LEU A 323 4.45 -7.51 -0.46
C LEU A 323 4.38 -8.56 0.66
N ILE A 324 3.21 -8.69 1.29
CA ILE A 324 3.00 -9.61 2.42
C ILE A 324 3.23 -11.07 2.02
N ASP A 325 2.91 -11.43 0.78
CA ASP A 325 3.10 -12.79 0.26
C ASP A 325 4.56 -13.12 -0.11
N GLY A 326 5.49 -12.23 0.20
CA GLY A 326 6.92 -12.38 -0.08
C GLY A 326 7.34 -11.93 -1.47
N THR A 327 6.43 -11.43 -2.31
CA THR A 327 6.79 -10.87 -3.62
C THR A 327 7.72 -9.68 -3.44
N LEU A 328 8.89 -9.74 -4.08
CA LEU A 328 9.79 -8.60 -4.26
C LEU A 328 9.39 -7.87 -5.53
N ILE A 329 9.25 -6.56 -5.45
CA ILE A 329 9.01 -5.68 -6.61
C ILE A 329 10.15 -4.68 -6.69
N GLN A 330 10.69 -4.50 -7.89
CA GLN A 330 11.64 -3.45 -8.25
C GLN A 330 11.02 -2.48 -9.22
N VAL A 331 11.39 -1.22 -9.09
CA VAL A 331 10.93 -0.12 -9.94
C VAL A 331 12.13 0.68 -10.41
N ALA A 332 12.15 1.02 -11.68
CA ALA A 332 13.08 1.98 -12.27
C ALA A 332 12.28 2.94 -13.16
N GLY A 333 11.62 3.90 -12.51
CA GLY A 333 10.84 4.94 -13.17
C GLY A 333 11.70 6.09 -13.67
N THR A 334 11.22 6.75 -14.70
CA THR A 334 11.80 7.98 -15.26
C THR A 334 10.69 9.01 -15.45
N ASN A 335 11.06 10.17 -16.03
CA ASN A 335 10.08 11.11 -16.57
C ASN A 335 9.46 10.63 -17.91
N ASP A 336 9.94 9.50 -18.44
CA ASP A 336 9.31 8.78 -19.55
C ASP A 336 8.53 7.59 -18.96
N ALA A 337 7.28 7.42 -19.35
CA ALA A 337 6.42 6.35 -18.88
C ALA A 337 6.92 4.94 -19.27
N ALA A 338 7.80 4.83 -20.24
CA ALA A 338 8.39 3.54 -20.61
C ALA A 338 9.23 2.92 -19.49
N GLY A 339 9.73 3.75 -18.55
CA GLY A 339 10.62 3.33 -17.48
C GLY A 339 12.09 3.23 -17.93
N ASP A 340 12.97 3.00 -16.96
CA ASP A 340 14.42 2.86 -17.14
C ASP A 340 14.86 1.41 -16.94
N ILE A 341 16.14 1.13 -17.23
CA ILE A 341 16.70 -0.20 -17.10
C ILE A 341 16.83 -0.56 -15.61
N ILE A 342 16.32 -1.75 -15.28
CA ILE A 342 16.61 -2.50 -14.07
C ILE A 342 17.73 -3.47 -14.42
N ASP A 343 18.93 -3.26 -13.88
CA ASP A 343 20.04 -4.21 -13.93
C ASP A 343 20.48 -4.44 -12.49
N SER A 344 20.05 -5.54 -11.90
CA SER A 344 20.15 -5.70 -10.46
C SER A 344 20.35 -7.13 -10.01
N LYS A 345 21.04 -7.27 -8.88
CA LYS A 345 21.10 -8.50 -8.10
C LYS A 345 20.58 -8.22 -6.70
N MET A 346 19.52 -8.91 -6.30
CA MET A 346 18.88 -8.78 -4.99
C MET A 346 18.67 -10.14 -4.33
N LYS A 347 18.22 -10.12 -3.08
CA LYS A 347 17.85 -11.35 -2.34
C LYS A 347 16.34 -11.41 -2.10
N VAL A 348 15.78 -12.61 -2.31
CA VAL A 348 14.46 -13.00 -1.81
C VAL A 348 14.69 -14.12 -0.80
N GLY A 349 14.55 -13.80 0.48
CA GLY A 349 15.02 -14.68 1.55
C GLY A 349 16.54 -14.89 1.45
N LYS A 350 16.97 -16.14 1.30
CA LYS A 350 18.39 -16.52 1.13
C LYS A 350 18.83 -16.62 -0.33
N TYR A 351 17.93 -16.53 -1.29
CA TYR A 351 18.19 -16.77 -2.71
C TYR A 351 18.51 -15.49 -3.45
N ASP A 352 19.52 -15.55 -4.31
CA ASP A 352 19.87 -14.46 -5.21
C ASP A 352 18.88 -14.42 -6.39
N VAL A 353 18.46 -13.22 -6.73
CA VAL A 353 17.60 -12.93 -7.87
C VAL A 353 18.27 -11.86 -8.72
N ILE A 354 18.41 -12.13 -10.00
CA ILE A 354 19.05 -11.23 -10.96
C ILE A 354 18.05 -10.86 -12.03
N PHE A 355 17.92 -9.55 -12.28
CA PHE A 355 17.07 -8.99 -13.32
C PHE A 355 17.86 -8.11 -14.29
N ASN A 356 17.53 -8.23 -15.59
CA ASN A 356 17.71 -7.18 -16.58
C ASN A 356 16.35 -6.94 -17.26
N ALA A 357 15.68 -5.83 -16.90
CA ALA A 357 14.30 -5.50 -17.27
C ALA A 357 14.16 -3.99 -17.49
N ILE A 358 12.94 -3.49 -17.76
CA ILE A 358 12.66 -2.06 -17.91
C ILE A 358 11.42 -1.69 -17.07
N GLY A 359 11.53 -0.61 -16.31
CA GLY A 359 10.44 0.03 -15.58
C GLY A 359 10.06 -0.71 -14.31
N VAL A 360 9.59 -1.95 -14.42
CA VAL A 360 9.14 -2.75 -13.29
C VAL A 360 9.54 -4.21 -13.44
N ALA A 361 9.90 -4.84 -12.33
CA ALA A 361 10.13 -6.28 -12.23
C ALA A 361 9.65 -6.79 -10.88
N GLY A 362 9.03 -7.96 -10.86
CA GLY A 362 8.53 -8.59 -9.64
C GLY A 362 8.78 -10.09 -9.65
N VAL A 363 9.07 -10.67 -8.47
CA VAL A 363 9.24 -12.12 -8.33
C VAL A 363 8.76 -12.60 -6.98
N ARG A 364 8.13 -13.76 -6.96
CA ARG A 364 7.81 -14.53 -5.77
C ARG A 364 8.44 -15.90 -5.86
N LEU A 365 9.15 -16.29 -4.80
CA LEU A 365 9.76 -17.61 -4.65
C LEU A 365 9.08 -18.38 -3.52
N ASP A 366 9.10 -19.71 -3.61
CA ASP A 366 8.75 -20.56 -2.47
C ASP A 366 9.91 -20.65 -1.46
N GLU A 367 9.70 -21.37 -0.37
CA GLU A 367 10.71 -21.57 0.69
C GLU A 367 11.96 -22.31 0.21
N LYS A 368 11.87 -23.02 -0.91
CA LYS A 368 12.97 -23.76 -1.55
C LYS A 368 13.70 -22.92 -2.61
N GLY A 369 13.20 -21.71 -2.90
CA GLY A 369 13.78 -20.81 -3.90
C GLY A 369 13.26 -21.03 -5.31
N ASN A 370 12.24 -21.88 -5.51
CA ASN A 370 11.65 -22.06 -6.82
C ASN A 370 10.72 -20.88 -7.15
N VAL A 371 10.75 -20.47 -8.42
CA VAL A 371 9.86 -19.41 -8.92
C VAL A 371 8.40 -19.85 -8.81
N GLN A 372 7.60 -19.04 -8.15
CA GLN A 372 6.14 -19.17 -8.08
C GLN A 372 5.45 -18.17 -9.01
N ALA A 373 6.06 -16.99 -9.16
CA ALA A 373 5.56 -15.97 -10.06
C ALA A 373 6.67 -14.98 -10.43
N LEU A 374 6.61 -14.44 -11.64
CA LEU A 374 7.54 -13.49 -12.21
C LEU A 374 6.78 -12.52 -13.10
N ALA A 375 7.05 -11.21 -12.99
CA ALA A 375 6.58 -10.22 -13.94
C ALA A 375 7.68 -9.23 -14.25
N ALA A 376 7.77 -8.78 -15.49
CA ALA A 376 8.74 -7.76 -15.85
C ALA A 376 8.34 -7.00 -17.12
N GLY A 377 8.53 -5.69 -17.09
CA GLY A 377 8.55 -4.90 -18.30
C GLY A 377 9.88 -5.10 -19.02
N GLY A 378 9.85 -5.27 -20.33
CA GLY A 378 11.04 -5.40 -21.18
C GLY A 378 12.08 -6.37 -20.65
N LEU A 379 11.66 -7.54 -20.21
CA LEU A 379 12.58 -8.56 -19.70
C LEU A 379 13.60 -8.97 -20.76
N LYS A 380 14.87 -8.92 -20.43
CA LYS A 380 15.99 -9.41 -21.23
C LYS A 380 16.64 -10.62 -20.57
N TYR A 381 16.77 -10.58 -19.25
CA TYR A 381 17.39 -11.63 -18.46
C TYR A 381 16.79 -11.72 -17.06
N PHE A 382 16.56 -12.96 -16.61
CA PHE A 382 16.20 -13.30 -15.25
C PHE A 382 16.92 -14.56 -14.80
N LYS A 383 17.39 -14.58 -13.54
CA LYS A 383 17.99 -15.77 -12.94
C LYS A 383 17.73 -15.86 -11.45
N THR A 384 17.36 -17.07 -11.00
CA THR A 384 17.41 -17.48 -9.60
C THR A 384 17.68 -18.99 -9.53
N GLY A 385 18.74 -19.39 -8.81
CA GLY A 385 19.21 -20.79 -8.83
C GLY A 385 19.45 -21.29 -10.25
N ASP A 386 18.80 -22.41 -10.59
CA ASP A 386 18.87 -23.03 -11.93
C ASP A 386 17.81 -22.50 -12.89
N PHE A 387 16.85 -21.72 -12.41
CA PHE A 387 15.82 -21.11 -13.26
C PHE A 387 16.38 -19.88 -13.98
N VAL A 388 16.48 -19.96 -15.29
CA VAL A 388 17.04 -18.90 -16.14
C VAL A 388 16.10 -18.60 -17.29
N ILE A 389 15.86 -17.31 -17.53
CA ILE A 389 15.25 -16.79 -18.75
C ILE A 389 16.26 -15.85 -19.39
N GLN A 390 16.66 -16.11 -20.62
CA GLN A 390 17.49 -15.25 -21.44
C GLN A 390 16.85 -15.10 -22.80
N LEU A 391 16.57 -13.85 -23.19
CA LEU A 391 15.84 -13.54 -24.42
C LEU A 391 16.73 -12.73 -25.37
N ASP A 392 16.55 -12.95 -26.67
CA ASP A 392 17.25 -12.19 -27.72
C ASP A 392 16.69 -10.79 -27.83
N GLU A 393 15.39 -10.63 -27.59
CA GLU A 393 14.68 -9.35 -27.57
C GLU A 393 14.01 -9.13 -26.22
N ARG A 394 13.68 -7.86 -25.93
CA ARG A 394 12.99 -7.49 -24.70
C ARG A 394 11.49 -7.78 -24.82
N VAL A 395 10.94 -8.43 -23.79
CA VAL A 395 9.54 -8.84 -23.76
C VAL A 395 8.88 -8.37 -22.47
N ASP A 396 7.72 -7.75 -22.58
CA ASP A 396 6.84 -7.44 -21.45
C ASP A 396 6.03 -8.71 -21.11
N LEU A 397 6.22 -9.29 -19.91
CA LEU A 397 5.58 -10.56 -19.54
C LEU A 397 5.25 -10.69 -18.06
N ALA A 398 4.28 -11.55 -17.77
CA ALA A 398 4.10 -12.14 -16.45
C ALA A 398 3.92 -13.66 -16.56
N LEU A 399 4.39 -14.39 -15.56
CA LEU A 399 4.41 -15.84 -15.46
C LEU A 399 4.08 -16.23 -14.02
N TRP A 400 3.18 -17.20 -13.83
CA TRP A 400 2.81 -17.69 -12.51
C TRP A 400 2.49 -19.17 -12.54
N LYS A 401 2.61 -19.83 -11.39
CA LYS A 401 2.12 -21.20 -11.23
C LYS A 401 0.64 -21.18 -10.88
N ASN A 402 -0.12 -22.00 -11.60
CA ASN A 402 -1.51 -22.31 -11.29
C ASN A 402 -1.63 -23.29 -10.11
N ASP A 403 -2.84 -23.64 -9.73
CA ASP A 403 -3.13 -24.58 -8.62
C ASP A 403 -2.55 -25.98 -8.84
N ASN A 404 -2.30 -26.38 -10.08
CA ASN A 404 -1.66 -27.66 -10.42
C ASN A 404 -0.12 -27.57 -10.37
N GLY A 405 0.46 -26.41 -10.09
CA GLY A 405 1.89 -26.18 -10.09
C GLY A 405 2.51 -25.98 -11.47
N GLU A 406 1.70 -25.88 -12.51
CA GLU A 406 2.13 -25.62 -13.87
C GLU A 406 2.22 -24.12 -14.12
N PHE A 407 3.15 -23.72 -15.01
CA PHE A 407 3.28 -22.33 -15.39
C PHE A 407 2.23 -21.91 -16.41
N GLU A 408 1.62 -20.77 -16.16
CA GLU A 408 0.80 -19.99 -17.09
C GLU A 408 1.42 -18.60 -17.23
N GLY A 409 1.15 -17.91 -18.35
CA GLY A 409 1.74 -16.59 -18.54
C GLY A 409 1.01 -15.72 -19.53
N VAL A 410 1.31 -14.43 -19.47
CA VAL A 410 0.87 -13.41 -20.42
C VAL A 410 2.07 -12.70 -21.02
N ILE A 411 1.95 -12.33 -22.28
CA ILE A 411 2.91 -11.53 -23.04
C ILE A 411 2.20 -10.33 -23.59
N GLN A 412 2.79 -9.14 -23.46
CA GLN A 412 2.21 -7.89 -23.95
C GLN A 412 3.02 -7.32 -25.12
N GLY A 413 2.30 -6.81 -26.13
CA GLY A 413 2.90 -5.99 -27.20
C GLY A 413 3.95 -6.71 -28.05
N LEU A 414 3.97 -8.02 -28.06
CA LEU A 414 4.88 -8.81 -28.90
C LEU A 414 4.41 -8.74 -30.37
N LYS A 415 5.31 -8.30 -31.27
CA LYS A 415 5.08 -8.20 -32.72
C LYS A 415 5.66 -9.44 -33.44
N GLY A 416 5.38 -10.64 -33.02
CA GLY A 416 5.95 -11.83 -33.67
C GLY A 416 5.63 -13.12 -32.91
N GLU A 417 6.38 -14.16 -33.21
CA GLU A 417 6.24 -15.44 -32.53
C GLU A 417 6.80 -15.38 -31.11
N ILE A 418 6.23 -16.19 -30.24
CA ILE A 418 6.72 -16.32 -28.85
C ILE A 418 8.13 -16.94 -28.90
N PRO A 419 9.12 -16.31 -28.24
CA PRO A 419 10.47 -16.88 -28.17
C PRO A 419 10.48 -18.33 -27.67
N SER A 420 11.25 -19.18 -28.33
CA SER A 420 11.33 -20.61 -27.99
C SER A 420 11.71 -20.86 -26.54
N GLN A 421 12.53 -19.99 -25.94
CA GLN A 421 12.91 -20.03 -24.54
C GLN A 421 11.69 -19.93 -23.61
N LEU A 422 10.69 -19.12 -23.97
CA LEU A 422 9.43 -18.98 -23.21
C LEU A 422 8.49 -20.15 -23.45
N LEU A 423 8.44 -20.69 -24.68
CA LEU A 423 7.66 -21.88 -25.00
C LEU A 423 8.15 -23.15 -24.26
N ASN A 424 9.43 -23.19 -23.88
CA ASN A 424 10.00 -24.26 -23.07
C ASN A 424 9.54 -24.20 -21.60
N ILE A 425 9.07 -23.04 -21.11
CA ILE A 425 8.54 -22.88 -19.75
C ILE A 425 7.08 -23.28 -19.68
N THR A 426 6.29 -22.78 -20.60
CA THR A 426 4.87 -23.13 -20.76
C THR A 426 4.41 -22.90 -22.20
N LYS A 427 3.40 -23.65 -22.62
CA LYS A 427 2.67 -23.41 -23.89
C LYS A 427 1.41 -22.56 -23.68
N GLY A 428 1.04 -22.29 -22.45
CA GLY A 428 -0.17 -21.56 -22.07
C GLY A 428 0.00 -20.03 -22.03
N TRP A 429 0.73 -19.46 -22.99
CA TRP A 429 0.87 -18.02 -23.11
C TRP A 429 -0.36 -17.36 -23.71
N ILE A 430 -0.83 -16.30 -23.04
CA ILE A 430 -1.89 -15.43 -23.52
C ILE A 430 -1.26 -14.15 -24.05
N HIS A 431 -1.62 -13.75 -25.27
CA HIS A 431 -1.21 -12.48 -25.83
C HIS A 431 -2.15 -11.35 -25.41
N LEU A 432 -1.58 -10.31 -24.81
CA LEU A 432 -2.29 -9.09 -24.48
C LEU A 432 -1.91 -7.98 -25.46
N THR A 433 -2.92 -7.31 -25.96
CA THR A 433 -2.73 -6.13 -26.80
C THR A 433 -2.50 -4.92 -25.91
N VAL A 434 -1.43 -4.19 -26.14
CA VAL A 434 -1.23 -2.87 -25.58
C VAL A 434 -1.74 -1.86 -26.59
N PRO A 435 -2.67 -0.97 -26.23
CA PRO A 435 -3.11 0.08 -27.14
C PRO A 435 -1.92 0.88 -27.69
N ALA A 436 -1.94 1.13 -28.98
CA ALA A 436 -0.93 2.00 -29.58
C ALA A 436 -1.08 3.44 -29.05
N PRO A 437 0.01 4.22 -28.97
CA PRO A 437 -0.08 5.64 -28.68
C PRO A 437 -1.01 6.34 -29.68
N LEU A 438 -1.79 7.30 -29.20
CA LEU A 438 -2.68 8.08 -30.09
C LEU A 438 -1.82 8.88 -31.06
N GLY A 439 -1.90 8.54 -32.35
CA GLY A 439 -1.23 9.26 -33.44
C GLY A 439 -0.18 8.49 -34.22
N GLU A 440 -0.05 7.18 -34.01
CA GLU A 440 0.61 6.25 -34.94
C GLU A 440 -0.41 5.64 -35.93
#